data_0c7e5c87d2d4e7690f065d1c98b31e89
#
_entry.id   0c7e5c87d2d4e7690f065d1c98b31e89
#
_cell.length_a   1.000
_cell.length_b   1.000
_cell.length_c   1.000
_cell.angle_alpha   90.00
_cell.angle_beta   90.00
_cell.angle_gamma   90.00
#
_symmetry.space_group_name_H-M   'P 1'
#
loop_
_entity.id
_entity.type
_entity.pdbx_description
1 polymer ?
#
loop_
_entity_poly.entity_id
_entity_poly.type
_entity_poly.pdbx_seq_one_letter_code
_entity_poly.pdbx_strand_id
1 'polypeptide(L)'
;MRDFILTNVSHALYSQPWAILPAKLEEIVVAFERRRSGVAASEEDVKKARDEGRRTVAAAMGGSVRSVAGMPVTMVGKTAILPMHGSIVQRPGVFTEFSGGTSAEQFASAHEQLAMDAGVNSVVWNIDSP
;
A
#
# COMPACT_ATOMS: atom_id res chain seq x y z
N MET A 1 0.19 -19.45 13.04
CA MET A 1 0.41 -18.48 11.93
C MET A 1 0.20 -17.03 12.38
N ARG A 2 -0.91 -16.70 13.02
CA ARG A 2 -1.21 -15.33 13.51
C ARG A 2 -0.15 -14.81 14.49
N ASP A 3 0.28 -15.61 15.45
CA ASP A 3 1.28 -15.23 16.45
C ASP A 3 2.67 -14.98 15.86
N PHE A 4 3.06 -15.77 14.85
CA PHE A 4 4.32 -15.59 14.13
C PHE A 4 4.36 -14.26 13.34
N ILE A 5 3.26 -13.90 12.71
CA ILE A 5 3.11 -12.63 11.98
C ILE A 5 3.21 -11.46 12.95
N LEU A 6 2.48 -11.51 14.07
CA LEU A 6 2.51 -10.45 15.10
C LEU A 6 3.90 -10.28 15.72
N THR A 7 4.64 -11.36 15.92
CA THR A 7 6.01 -11.32 16.43
C THR A 7 6.95 -10.63 15.47
N ASN A 8 6.87 -10.93 14.17
CA ASN A 8 7.72 -10.29 13.15
C ASN A 8 7.40 -8.81 12.98
N VAL A 9 6.11 -8.42 13.02
CA VAL A 9 5.70 -7.02 12.97
C VAL A 9 6.16 -6.27 14.21
N SER A 10 6.02 -6.87 15.40
CA SER A 10 6.53 -6.30 16.65
C SER A 10 8.04 -6.06 16.57
N HIS A 11 8.81 -7.05 16.12
CA HIS A 11 10.25 -6.90 15.95
C HIS A 11 10.59 -5.76 14.98
N ALA A 12 9.91 -5.69 13.83
CA ALA A 12 10.15 -4.61 12.85
C ALA A 12 9.84 -3.23 13.45
N LEU A 13 8.74 -3.08 14.21
CA LEU A 13 8.35 -1.80 14.81
C LEU A 13 9.31 -1.29 15.89
N TYR A 14 9.82 -2.18 16.73
CA TYR A 14 10.56 -1.77 17.93
C TYR A 14 12.07 -1.95 17.86
N SER A 15 12.60 -2.67 16.86
CA SER A 15 14.02 -2.98 16.77
C SER A 15 14.77 -2.32 15.62
N GLN A 16 14.06 -1.59 14.74
CA GLN A 16 14.68 -0.92 13.59
C GLN A 16 14.44 0.59 13.62
N PRO A 17 15.41 1.42 13.19
CA PRO A 17 15.18 2.84 13.01
C PRO A 17 14.24 3.10 11.83
N TRP A 18 13.31 4.02 12.00
CA TRP A 18 12.34 4.42 10.97
C TRP A 18 12.59 5.85 10.51
N ALA A 19 12.68 6.04 9.20
CA ALA A 19 12.76 7.38 8.60
C ALA A 19 11.35 7.87 8.22
N ILE A 20 10.48 8.03 9.23
CA ILE A 20 9.11 8.52 9.08
C ILE A 20 8.81 9.55 10.15
N LEU A 21 7.75 10.35 9.94
CA LEU A 21 7.28 11.30 10.95
C LEU A 21 6.89 10.57 12.25
N PRO A 22 7.30 11.08 13.43
CA PRO A 22 6.97 10.46 14.72
C PRO A 22 5.47 10.21 14.92
N ALA A 23 4.62 11.17 14.52
CA ALA A 23 3.17 11.02 14.61
C ALA A 23 2.66 9.83 13.77
N LYS A 24 3.28 9.58 12.60
CA LYS A 24 2.91 8.43 11.76
C LYS A 24 3.35 7.11 12.36
N LEU A 25 4.50 7.07 13.01
CA LEU A 25 4.95 5.89 13.75
C LEU A 25 3.98 5.58 14.91
N GLU A 26 3.54 6.59 15.65
CA GLU A 26 2.55 6.43 16.72
C GLU A 26 1.23 5.85 16.22
N GLU A 27 0.70 6.34 15.07
CA GLU A 27 -0.50 5.78 14.45
C GLU A 27 -0.33 4.29 14.10
N ILE A 28 0.83 3.91 13.56
CA ILE A 28 1.13 2.52 13.23
C ILE A 28 1.20 1.66 14.49
N VAL A 29 1.85 2.13 15.55
CA VAL A 29 1.94 1.42 16.82
C VAL A 29 0.56 1.23 17.43
N VAL A 30 -0.27 2.28 17.46
CA VAL A 30 -1.66 2.20 17.98
C VAL A 30 -2.48 1.21 17.16
N ALA A 31 -2.38 1.23 15.85
CA ALA A 31 -3.09 0.29 14.97
C ALA A 31 -2.64 -1.16 15.22
N PHE A 32 -1.32 -1.37 15.41
CA PHE A 32 -0.75 -2.68 15.75
C PHE A 32 -1.25 -3.20 17.08
N GLU A 33 -1.25 -2.38 18.14
CA GLU A 33 -1.70 -2.76 19.47
C GLU A 33 -3.21 -3.08 19.50
N ARG A 34 -4.04 -2.30 18.80
CA ARG A 34 -5.47 -2.61 18.62
C ARG A 34 -5.70 -3.96 17.96
N ARG A 35 -4.89 -4.28 16.96
CA ARG A 35 -4.97 -5.56 16.27
C ARG A 35 -4.51 -6.71 17.13
N ARG A 36 -3.45 -6.52 17.91
CA ARG A 36 -2.94 -7.50 18.87
C ARG A 36 -3.99 -7.84 19.94
N SER A 37 -4.72 -6.84 20.41
CA SER A 37 -5.81 -6.99 21.40
C SER A 37 -7.12 -7.56 20.83
N GLY A 38 -7.20 -7.81 19.52
CA GLY A 38 -8.39 -8.38 18.87
C GLY A 38 -9.54 -7.38 18.65
N VAL A 39 -9.31 -6.09 18.86
CA VAL A 39 -10.33 -5.02 18.75
C VAL A 39 -10.42 -4.45 17.33
N ALA A 40 -9.47 -4.77 16.44
CA ALA A 40 -9.42 -4.24 15.09
C ALA A 40 -10.30 -5.02 14.11
N ALA A 41 -10.80 -4.33 13.07
CA ALA A 41 -11.44 -4.95 11.92
C ALA A 41 -10.52 -6.00 11.25
N SER A 42 -11.11 -7.02 10.62
CA SER A 42 -10.34 -8.05 9.94
C SER A 42 -9.51 -7.46 8.80
N GLU A 43 -8.40 -8.12 8.44
CA GLU A 43 -7.58 -7.71 7.29
C GLU A 43 -8.38 -7.68 5.99
N GLU A 44 -9.26 -8.67 5.83
CA GLU A 44 -10.13 -8.77 4.66
C GLU A 44 -11.09 -7.59 4.56
N ASP A 45 -11.70 -7.18 5.68
CA ASP A 45 -12.63 -6.04 5.69
C ASP A 45 -11.93 -4.72 5.35
N VAL A 46 -10.74 -4.50 5.93
CA VAL A 46 -9.93 -3.30 5.64
C VAL A 46 -9.47 -3.29 4.18
N LYS A 47 -9.00 -4.42 3.65
CA LYS A 47 -8.58 -4.56 2.26
C LYS A 47 -9.75 -4.33 1.33
N LYS A 48 -10.90 -4.96 1.59
CA LYS A 48 -12.11 -4.82 0.80
C LYS A 48 -12.59 -3.37 0.74
N ALA A 49 -12.69 -2.68 1.89
CA ALA A 49 -13.09 -1.28 1.94
C ALA A 49 -12.13 -0.37 1.16
N ARG A 50 -10.81 -0.64 1.24
CA ARG A 50 -9.80 0.10 0.49
C ARG A 50 -9.93 -0.11 -1.02
N ASP A 51 -10.15 -1.35 -1.46
CA ASP A 51 -10.28 -1.68 -2.87
C ASP A 51 -11.59 -1.12 -3.46
N GLU A 52 -12.68 -1.12 -2.70
CA GLU A 52 -13.95 -0.49 -3.08
C GLU A 52 -13.79 1.03 -3.20
N GLY A 53 -13.12 1.68 -2.25
CA GLY A 53 -12.83 3.11 -2.30
C GLY A 53 -12.02 3.49 -3.55
N ARG A 54 -10.98 2.71 -3.88
CA ARG A 54 -10.18 2.94 -5.10
C ARG A 54 -11.00 2.81 -6.37
N ARG A 55 -11.86 1.78 -6.46
CA ARG A 55 -12.74 1.57 -7.62
C ARG A 55 -13.72 2.72 -7.79
N THR A 56 -14.28 3.21 -6.68
CA THR A 56 -15.22 4.34 -6.70
C THR A 56 -14.53 5.60 -7.21
N VAL A 57 -13.33 5.92 -6.73
CA VAL A 57 -12.55 7.08 -7.20
C VAL A 57 -12.17 6.92 -8.68
N ALA A 58 -11.70 5.75 -9.09
CA ALA A 58 -11.35 5.47 -10.48
C ALA A 58 -12.58 5.65 -11.42
N ALA A 59 -13.73 5.13 -11.02
CA ALA A 59 -14.98 5.27 -11.79
C ALA A 59 -15.41 6.74 -11.91
N ALA A 60 -15.29 7.53 -10.85
CA ALA A 60 -15.56 8.97 -10.87
C ALA A 60 -14.64 9.74 -11.82
N MET A 61 -13.43 9.24 -12.08
CA MET A 61 -12.49 9.77 -13.07
C MET A 61 -12.70 9.22 -14.48
N GLY A 62 -13.73 8.40 -14.72
CA GLY A 62 -13.93 7.70 -15.98
C GLY A 62 -12.90 6.61 -16.27
N GLY A 63 -12.30 6.06 -15.23
CA GLY A 63 -11.24 5.07 -15.30
C GLY A 63 -11.59 3.71 -14.66
N SER A 64 -10.60 2.86 -14.57
CA SER A 64 -10.67 1.53 -13.95
C SER A 64 -9.44 1.24 -13.12
N VAL A 65 -9.53 0.26 -12.22
CA VAL A 65 -8.36 -0.22 -11.44
C VAL A 65 -7.93 -1.57 -11.97
N ARG A 66 -6.63 -1.71 -12.28
CA ARG A 66 -6.01 -3.00 -12.60
C ARG A 66 -4.83 -3.28 -11.66
N SER A 67 -4.51 -4.54 -11.45
CA SER A 67 -3.31 -4.93 -10.70
C SER A 67 -2.12 -5.04 -11.64
N VAL A 68 -1.01 -4.36 -11.28
CA VAL A 68 0.28 -4.43 -11.99
C VAL A 68 1.37 -4.67 -10.96
N ALA A 69 2.11 -5.75 -11.08
CA ALA A 69 3.11 -6.20 -10.10
C ALA A 69 2.58 -6.25 -8.65
N GLY A 70 1.31 -6.62 -8.48
CA GLY A 70 0.64 -6.63 -7.17
C GLY A 70 0.18 -5.26 -6.65
N MET A 71 0.41 -4.18 -7.42
CA MET A 71 -0.04 -2.83 -7.06
C MET A 71 -1.34 -2.47 -7.77
N PRO A 72 -2.28 -1.79 -7.09
CA PRO A 72 -3.50 -1.30 -7.71
C PRO A 72 -3.23 -0.01 -8.49
N VAL A 73 -3.23 -0.10 -9.80
CA VAL A 73 -3.01 1.03 -10.71
C VAL A 73 -4.34 1.52 -11.25
N THR A 74 -4.58 2.83 -11.16
CA THR A 74 -5.76 3.45 -11.78
C THR A 74 -5.46 3.83 -13.22
N MET A 75 -6.28 3.35 -14.14
CA MET A 75 -6.20 3.67 -15.57
C MET A 75 -7.25 4.69 -15.94
N VAL A 76 -6.86 5.80 -16.54
CA VAL A 76 -7.76 6.80 -17.13
C VAL A 76 -7.35 7.00 -18.58
N GLY A 77 -8.12 6.43 -19.51
CA GLY A 77 -7.71 6.36 -20.91
C GLY A 77 -6.39 5.60 -21.05
N LYS A 78 -5.37 6.26 -21.60
CA LYS A 78 -3.99 5.72 -21.77
C LYS A 78 -3.02 6.21 -20.69
N THR A 79 -3.53 6.85 -19.64
CA THR A 79 -2.73 7.31 -18.50
C THR A 79 -2.87 6.32 -17.34
N ALA A 80 -1.74 5.84 -16.83
CA ALA A 80 -1.67 5.02 -15.64
C ALA A 80 -1.31 5.89 -14.44
N ILE A 81 -2.10 5.83 -13.37
CA ILE A 81 -1.82 6.50 -12.10
C ILE A 81 -1.31 5.45 -11.13
N LEU A 82 -0.02 5.52 -10.82
CA LEU A 82 0.68 4.59 -9.95
C LEU A 82 0.79 5.17 -8.53
N PRO A 83 0.14 4.58 -7.53
CA PRO A 83 0.14 5.12 -6.18
C PRO A 83 1.43 4.77 -5.42
N MET A 84 1.96 5.76 -4.69
CA MET A 84 3.02 5.60 -3.71
C MET A 84 2.55 6.23 -2.39
N HIS A 85 1.84 5.46 -1.57
CA HIS A 85 1.17 5.97 -0.38
C HIS A 85 1.76 5.35 0.89
N GLY A 86 1.70 6.13 1.96
CA GLY A 86 2.10 5.71 3.30
C GLY A 86 3.60 5.50 3.46
N SER A 87 3.99 4.64 4.39
CA SER A 87 5.40 4.32 4.64
C SER A 87 6.01 3.58 3.47
N ILE A 88 7.19 4.02 3.02
CA ILE A 88 7.91 3.36 1.93
C ILE A 88 8.91 2.38 2.55
N VAL A 89 8.83 1.13 2.11
CA VAL A 89 9.76 0.07 2.49
C VAL A 89 10.41 -0.54 1.25
N GLN A 90 11.59 -1.12 1.40
CA GLN A 90 12.32 -1.66 0.26
C GLN A 90 11.58 -2.84 -0.37
N ARG A 91 11.14 -3.81 0.44
CA ARG A 91 10.53 -5.06 -0.01
C ARG A 91 9.10 -5.21 0.48
N PRO A 92 8.24 -5.87 -0.30
CA PRO A 92 6.91 -6.19 0.17
C PRO A 92 6.98 -7.17 1.35
N GLY A 93 6.08 -7.01 2.29
CA GLY A 93 6.01 -7.88 3.46
C GLY A 93 4.78 -7.60 4.29
N VAL A 94 4.63 -8.36 5.37
CA VAL A 94 3.50 -8.21 6.30
C VAL A 94 3.33 -6.76 6.78
N PHE A 95 4.44 -6.02 6.92
CA PHE A 95 4.40 -4.63 7.36
C PHE A 95 3.73 -3.71 6.32
N THR A 96 3.98 -3.89 5.02
CA THR A 96 3.32 -3.12 3.96
C THR A 96 1.82 -3.39 3.89
N GLU A 97 1.43 -4.64 4.08
CA GLU A 97 0.02 -5.02 4.13
C GLU A 97 -0.68 -4.41 5.35
N PHE A 98 -0.02 -4.43 6.49
CA PHE A 98 -0.54 -3.91 7.75
C PHE A 98 -0.62 -2.37 7.79
N SER A 99 0.45 -1.67 7.40
CA SER A 99 0.53 -0.20 7.47
C SER A 99 -0.11 0.52 6.29
N GLY A 100 -0.47 -0.23 5.23
CA GLY A 100 -0.93 0.36 3.97
C GLY A 100 0.17 1.09 3.21
N GLY A 101 1.45 0.78 3.51
CA GLY A 101 2.61 1.36 2.87
C GLY A 101 2.87 0.84 1.47
N THR A 102 3.91 1.38 0.84
CA THR A 102 4.33 1.02 -0.52
C THR A 102 5.69 0.33 -0.48
N SER A 103 5.82 -0.79 -1.20
CA SER A 103 7.10 -1.42 -1.46
C SER A 103 7.79 -0.76 -2.64
N ALA A 104 9.03 -0.31 -2.45
CA ALA A 104 9.83 0.28 -3.52
C ALA A 104 10.11 -0.72 -4.65
N GLU A 105 10.35 -2.00 -4.35
CA GLU A 105 10.52 -3.04 -5.37
C GLU A 105 9.26 -3.26 -6.20
N GLN A 106 8.09 -3.36 -5.55
CA GLN A 106 6.81 -3.51 -6.28
C GLN A 106 6.50 -2.27 -7.12
N PHE A 107 6.77 -1.08 -6.58
CA PHE A 107 6.58 0.17 -7.30
C PHE A 107 7.46 0.25 -8.56
N ALA A 108 8.76 -0.08 -8.44
CA ALA A 108 9.67 -0.11 -9.57
C ALA A 108 9.22 -1.13 -10.63
N SER A 109 8.87 -2.34 -10.21
CA SER A 109 8.39 -3.38 -11.11
C SER A 109 7.08 -2.99 -11.82
N ALA A 110 6.15 -2.36 -11.10
CA ALA A 110 4.91 -1.85 -11.69
C ALA A 110 5.19 -0.74 -12.71
N HIS A 111 6.10 0.18 -12.39
CA HIS A 111 6.51 1.25 -13.29
C HIS A 111 7.13 0.71 -14.58
N GLU A 112 8.05 -0.26 -14.48
CA GLU A 112 8.68 -0.91 -15.65
C GLU A 112 7.65 -1.60 -16.54
N GLN A 113 6.72 -2.36 -15.95
CA GLN A 113 5.66 -3.01 -16.72
C GLN A 113 4.75 -2.00 -17.43
N LEU A 114 4.41 -0.89 -16.77
CA LEU A 114 3.61 0.17 -17.38
C LEU A 114 4.35 0.89 -18.49
N ALA A 115 5.65 1.13 -18.32
CA ALA A 115 6.50 1.78 -19.34
C ALA A 115 6.66 0.93 -20.61
N MET A 116 6.56 -0.40 -20.49
CA MET A 116 6.62 -1.34 -21.60
C MET A 116 5.24 -1.65 -22.22
N ASP A 117 4.16 -1.23 -21.60
CA ASP A 117 2.79 -1.47 -22.06
C ASP A 117 2.41 -0.52 -23.20
N ALA A 118 2.25 -1.03 -24.41
CA ALA A 118 1.84 -0.25 -25.58
C ALA A 118 0.46 0.45 -25.43
N GLY A 119 -0.36 0.02 -24.47
CA GLY A 119 -1.63 0.64 -24.13
C GLY A 119 -1.48 1.87 -23.20
N VAL A 120 -0.27 2.13 -22.68
CA VAL A 120 0.03 3.21 -21.76
C VAL A 120 0.88 4.27 -22.45
N ASN A 121 0.41 5.51 -22.49
CA ASN A 121 1.16 6.64 -23.06
C ASN A 121 1.85 7.48 -21.97
N SER A 122 1.35 7.46 -20.75
CA SER A 122 1.90 8.22 -19.63
C SER A 122 1.69 7.51 -18.30
N VAL A 123 2.65 7.66 -17.39
CA VAL A 123 2.57 7.17 -16.01
C VAL A 123 2.68 8.37 -15.08
N VAL A 124 1.67 8.55 -14.24
CA VAL A 124 1.63 9.58 -13.20
C VAL A 124 1.90 8.91 -11.85
N TRP A 125 2.89 9.38 -11.12
CA TRP A 125 3.14 8.95 -9.75
C TRP A 125 2.29 9.79 -8.80
N ASN A 126 1.39 9.15 -8.08
CA ASN A 126 0.60 9.78 -7.03
C ASN A 126 1.26 9.51 -5.68
N ILE A 127 2.08 10.46 -5.23
CA ILE A 127 2.91 10.32 -4.02
C ILE A 127 2.21 11.00 -2.85
N ASP A 128 1.93 10.23 -1.81
CA ASP A 128 1.42 10.67 -0.52
C ASP A 128 2.12 9.84 0.57
N SER A 129 3.34 10.28 0.91
CA SER A 129 4.20 9.63 1.91
C SER A 129 4.57 10.62 3.00
N PRO A 130 4.37 10.25 4.28
CA PRO A 130 4.68 11.11 5.42
C PRO A 130 6.18 11.27 5.65
#